data_6f13578e396a3e2fda443f96128ff165
#
_entry.id   6f13578e396a3e2fda443f96128ff165
#
_cell.length_a   1.000
_cell.length_b   1.000
_cell.length_c   1.000
_cell.angle_alpha   90.00
_cell.angle_beta   90.00
_cell.angle_gamma   90.00
#
_symmetry.space_group_name_H-M   'P 1'
#
loop_
_entity.id
_entity.type
_entity.pdbx_description
1 polymer ?
#
loop_
_entity_poly.entity_id
_entity_poly.type
_entity_poly.pdbx_seq_one_letter_code
_entity_poly.pdbx_strand_id
1 'polypeptide(L)'
;DLGSRGLGDVYKRQIKIVETAGRSPEAYMPDLKGAGIKVIHKCTSVRHSLKAEKIGCDAVSVDGFECGGHPGEDDIPNMILLPRAAEELSIPFVASGGMGNGQQLAAALSMGADGINMGTRFIATKEAPVHQNVKDALVAASELDTELIMRPLRNTERVLSNAAVSSILEKEKELGDNIQITDI
;
A
#
# COMPACT_ATOMS: atom_id res chain seq x y z
N ASP A 1 13.67 8.46 6.22
CA ASP A 1 13.87 9.82 6.72
C ASP A 1 13.61 10.84 5.61
N LEU A 2 12.36 11.31 5.51
CA LEU A 2 11.98 12.45 4.65
C LEU A 2 12.35 13.80 5.30
N GLY A 3 12.85 13.78 6.54
CA GLY A 3 13.31 14.97 7.24
C GLY A 3 14.67 15.44 6.72
N SER A 4 14.75 16.65 6.21
CA SER A 4 15.92 17.45 5.79
C SER A 4 16.79 16.96 4.63
N ARG A 5 16.99 15.65 4.40
CA ARG A 5 17.75 15.14 3.22
C ARG A 5 16.85 14.84 2.02
N GLY A 6 15.64 14.27 2.25
CA GLY A 6 14.73 13.87 1.19
C GLY A 6 14.15 15.04 0.40
N LEU A 7 13.76 16.13 1.06
CA LEU A 7 13.22 17.32 0.39
C LEU A 7 14.27 18.03 -0.47
N GLY A 8 15.54 18.09 -0.02
CA GLY A 8 16.63 18.66 -0.80
C GLY A 8 16.93 17.87 -2.08
N ASP A 9 16.84 16.55 -2.06
CA ASP A 9 17.03 15.68 -3.22
C ASP A 9 15.81 15.71 -4.16
N VAL A 10 14.61 15.81 -3.65
CA VAL A 10 13.36 16.02 -4.41
C VAL A 10 13.46 17.34 -5.22
N TYR A 11 13.91 18.39 -4.57
CA TYR A 11 14.09 19.71 -5.20
C TYR A 11 15.18 19.70 -6.28
N LYS A 12 16.32 19.07 -5.99
CA LYS A 12 17.45 18.97 -6.93
C LYS A 12 17.17 18.09 -8.14
N ARG A 13 16.28 17.08 -8.00
CA ARG A 13 15.94 16.14 -9.07
C ARG A 13 14.65 16.50 -9.82
N GLN A 14 14.04 17.63 -9.52
CA GLN A 14 12.79 18.09 -10.15
C GLN A 14 11.65 17.07 -10.09
N ILE A 15 11.54 16.31 -8.99
CA ILE A 15 10.40 15.41 -8.74
C ILE A 15 9.16 16.27 -8.59
N LYS A 16 8.12 15.98 -9.37
CA LYS A 16 6.87 16.75 -9.39
C LYS A 16 5.74 16.05 -8.63
N ILE A 17 5.87 14.76 -8.40
CA ILE A 17 4.84 13.93 -7.75
C ILE A 17 5.54 13.04 -6.72
N VAL A 18 4.99 12.95 -5.53
CA VAL A 18 5.41 12.01 -4.49
C VAL A 18 4.22 11.16 -4.03
N GLU A 19 4.48 9.89 -3.76
CA GLU A 19 3.56 9.03 -3.03
C GLU A 19 4.03 8.92 -1.59
N THR A 20 3.08 9.03 -0.65
CA THR A 20 3.29 8.85 0.79
C THR A 20 2.41 7.71 1.29
N ALA A 21 2.89 6.97 2.30
CA ALA A 21 2.19 5.84 2.89
C ALA A 21 2.34 5.79 4.42
N GLY A 22 1.51 5.00 5.08
CA GLY A 22 1.53 4.82 6.53
C GLY A 22 0.90 5.99 7.27
N ARG A 23 1.70 6.77 8.00
CA ARG A 23 1.19 7.91 8.78
C ARG A 23 0.78 9.08 7.88
N SER A 24 -0.17 9.88 8.38
CA SER A 24 -0.62 11.10 7.68
C SER A 24 0.55 11.99 7.25
N PRO A 25 0.60 12.45 5.99
CA PRO A 25 1.63 13.35 5.50
C PRO A 25 1.41 14.81 5.90
N GLU A 26 0.44 15.12 6.75
CA GLU A 26 -0.02 16.47 7.12
C GLU A 26 1.14 17.40 7.49
N ALA A 27 2.12 16.90 8.26
CA ALA A 27 3.27 17.70 8.70
C ALA A 27 4.19 18.13 7.53
N TYR A 28 4.19 17.41 6.42
CA TYR A 28 5.03 17.68 5.24
C TYR A 28 4.30 18.44 4.13
N MET A 29 2.97 18.55 4.23
CA MET A 29 2.15 19.16 3.18
C MET A 29 2.55 20.61 2.88
N PRO A 30 2.83 21.49 3.85
CA PRO A 30 3.24 22.86 3.56
C PRO A 30 4.50 22.93 2.67
N ASP A 31 5.51 22.12 2.95
CA ASP A 31 6.76 22.11 2.22
C ASP A 31 6.58 21.52 0.81
N LEU A 32 5.86 20.40 0.70
CA LEU A 32 5.59 19.74 -0.58
C LEU A 32 4.77 20.66 -1.49
N LYS A 33 3.71 21.25 -0.97
CA LYS A 33 2.87 22.18 -1.73
C LYS A 33 3.58 23.49 -2.07
N GLY A 34 4.38 24.03 -1.16
CA GLY A 34 5.23 25.20 -1.39
C GLY A 34 6.23 24.97 -2.50
N ALA A 35 6.71 23.75 -2.69
CA ALA A 35 7.57 23.33 -3.80
C ALA A 35 6.81 22.97 -5.09
N GLY A 36 5.48 23.09 -5.12
CA GLY A 36 4.65 22.75 -6.29
C GLY A 36 4.53 21.24 -6.55
N ILE A 37 4.82 20.41 -5.53
CA ILE A 37 4.80 18.95 -5.66
C ILE A 37 3.37 18.43 -5.45
N LYS A 38 2.94 17.53 -6.34
CA LYS A 38 1.70 16.79 -6.20
C LYS A 38 1.88 15.63 -5.23
N VAL A 39 0.90 15.43 -4.36
CA VAL A 39 0.95 14.39 -3.32
C VAL A 39 -0.15 13.38 -3.55
N ILE A 40 0.24 12.11 -3.69
CA ILE A 40 -0.66 10.95 -3.64
C ILE A 40 -0.45 10.29 -2.28
N HIS A 41 -1.53 10.05 -1.52
CA HIS A 41 -1.42 9.35 -0.24
C HIS A 41 -2.10 7.98 -0.29
N LYS A 42 -1.39 6.97 0.21
CA LYS A 42 -1.88 5.60 0.28
C LYS A 42 -2.78 5.41 1.49
N CYS A 43 -3.99 4.91 1.28
CA CYS A 43 -5.02 4.76 2.30
C CYS A 43 -5.69 3.38 2.20
N THR A 44 -5.99 2.76 3.34
CA THR A 44 -6.65 1.46 3.44
C THR A 44 -8.14 1.56 3.81
N SER A 45 -8.68 2.76 3.91
CA SER A 45 -10.11 3.00 4.20
C SER A 45 -10.60 4.32 3.61
N VAL A 46 -11.90 4.42 3.35
CA VAL A 46 -12.54 5.68 2.88
C VAL A 46 -12.32 6.81 3.88
N ARG A 47 -12.43 6.54 5.18
CA ARG A 47 -12.16 7.52 6.23
C ARG A 47 -10.76 8.14 6.13
N HIS A 48 -9.74 7.33 5.89
CA HIS A 48 -8.37 7.82 5.70
C HIS A 48 -8.21 8.58 4.39
N SER A 49 -8.88 8.14 3.33
CA SER A 49 -8.90 8.81 2.04
C SER A 49 -9.52 10.21 2.11
N LEU A 50 -10.64 10.35 2.79
CA LEU A 50 -11.28 11.66 3.07
C LEU A 50 -10.38 12.57 3.93
N LYS A 51 -9.66 12.00 4.90
CA LYS A 51 -8.68 12.79 5.66
C LYS A 51 -7.53 13.26 4.76
N ALA A 52 -7.02 12.40 3.88
CA ALA A 52 -5.97 12.76 2.93
C ALA A 52 -6.43 13.88 1.99
N GLU A 53 -7.65 13.81 1.46
CA GLU A 53 -8.27 14.88 0.68
C GLU A 53 -8.34 16.18 1.48
N LYS A 54 -8.85 16.14 2.71
CA LYS A 54 -9.01 17.30 3.59
C LYS A 54 -7.70 18.02 3.88
N ILE A 55 -6.58 17.30 4.03
CA ILE A 55 -5.26 17.90 4.26
C ILE A 55 -4.57 18.37 2.98
N GLY A 56 -5.22 18.25 1.82
CA GLY A 56 -4.77 18.80 0.54
C GLY A 56 -3.95 17.86 -0.33
N CYS A 57 -4.03 16.53 -0.15
CA CYS A 57 -3.49 15.60 -1.12
C CYS A 57 -4.18 15.79 -2.49
N ASP A 58 -3.44 15.61 -3.58
CA ASP A 58 -3.95 15.79 -4.94
C ASP A 58 -4.65 14.52 -5.46
N ALA A 59 -4.31 13.37 -4.92
CA ALA A 59 -4.94 12.09 -5.20
C ALA A 59 -4.71 11.11 -4.03
N VAL A 60 -5.42 9.99 -4.03
CA VAL A 60 -5.19 8.89 -3.09
C VAL A 60 -4.97 7.57 -3.82
N SER A 61 -4.15 6.70 -3.24
CA SER A 61 -4.05 5.29 -3.63
C SER A 61 -4.85 4.49 -2.61
N VAL A 62 -5.94 3.88 -3.05
CA VAL A 62 -6.87 3.15 -2.18
C VAL A 62 -6.50 1.68 -2.19
N ASP A 63 -5.97 1.20 -1.07
CA ASP A 63 -5.48 -0.18 -0.90
C ASP A 63 -6.56 -1.06 -0.27
N GLY A 64 -7.05 -2.05 -1.03
CA GLY A 64 -7.93 -3.09 -0.50
C GLY A 64 -7.18 -4.15 0.31
N PHE A 65 -7.95 -4.98 1.01
CA PHE A 65 -7.44 -6.09 1.82
C PHE A 65 -6.54 -7.07 1.06
N GLU A 66 -6.66 -7.13 -0.26
CA GLU A 66 -5.87 -8.00 -1.15
C GLU A 66 -4.43 -7.53 -1.32
N CYS A 67 -4.04 -6.36 -0.80
CA CYS A 67 -2.70 -5.81 -1.01
C CYS A 67 -1.61 -6.65 -0.33
N GLY A 68 -0.45 -6.72 -0.94
CA GLY A 68 0.79 -7.14 -0.31
C GLY A 68 1.32 -6.03 0.60
N GLY A 69 1.93 -6.39 1.74
CA GLY A 69 2.31 -5.47 2.79
C GLY A 69 1.15 -5.19 3.75
N HIS A 70 0.92 -3.95 4.14
CA HIS A 70 -0.04 -3.57 5.19
C HIS A 70 -1.43 -3.23 4.63
N PRO A 71 -2.42 -4.13 4.68
CA PRO A 71 -3.77 -3.89 4.19
C PRO A 71 -4.63 -3.03 5.13
N GLY A 72 -4.11 -2.67 6.29
CA GLY A 72 -4.89 -2.12 7.40
C GLY A 72 -5.55 -3.20 8.24
N GLU A 73 -6.37 -2.78 9.22
CA GLU A 73 -6.98 -3.69 10.20
C GLU A 73 -8.49 -3.89 9.99
N ASP A 74 -9.06 -3.26 8.96
CA ASP A 74 -10.50 -3.28 8.71
C ASP A 74 -10.92 -4.39 7.73
N ASP A 75 -9.96 -5.09 7.11
CA ASP A 75 -10.14 -6.23 6.18
C ASP A 75 -11.12 -5.95 5.02
N ILE A 76 -11.16 -4.71 4.51
CA ILE A 76 -12.12 -4.31 3.49
C ILE A 76 -11.56 -4.63 2.09
N PRO A 77 -12.19 -5.54 1.32
CA PRO A 77 -11.78 -5.85 -0.05
C PRO A 77 -12.12 -4.73 -1.04
N ASN A 78 -11.38 -4.66 -2.14
CA ASN A 78 -11.56 -3.65 -3.18
C ASN A 78 -12.98 -3.62 -3.77
N MET A 79 -13.68 -4.73 -3.86
CA MET A 79 -15.06 -4.77 -4.34
C MET A 79 -16.04 -3.93 -3.52
N ILE A 80 -15.71 -3.66 -2.25
CA ILE A 80 -16.50 -2.79 -1.37
C ILE A 80 -15.86 -1.41 -1.28
N LEU A 81 -14.54 -1.38 -1.16
CA LEU A 81 -13.80 -0.15 -0.85
C LEU A 81 -13.80 0.84 -2.01
N LEU A 82 -13.60 0.38 -3.27
CA LEU A 82 -13.50 1.27 -4.43
C LEU A 82 -14.82 1.98 -4.78
N PRO A 83 -15.99 1.29 -4.87
CA PRO A 83 -17.26 1.99 -5.09
C PRO A 83 -17.56 3.01 -3.99
N ARG A 84 -17.26 2.67 -2.72
CA ARG A 84 -17.44 3.61 -1.61
C ARG A 84 -16.50 4.82 -1.71
N ALA A 85 -15.25 4.62 -2.15
CA ALA A 85 -14.33 5.71 -2.40
C ALA A 85 -14.83 6.62 -3.52
N ALA A 86 -15.36 6.04 -4.60
CA ALA A 86 -15.93 6.79 -5.73
C ALA A 86 -17.16 7.64 -5.36
N GLU A 87 -17.97 7.19 -4.39
CA GLU A 87 -19.12 7.94 -3.89
C GLU A 87 -18.73 9.14 -3.02
N GLU A 88 -17.62 9.05 -2.30
CA GLU A 88 -17.27 9.97 -1.23
C GLU A 88 -16.16 10.97 -1.60
N LEU A 89 -15.22 10.58 -2.47
CA LEU A 89 -14.06 11.40 -2.82
C LEU A 89 -14.37 12.36 -3.95
N SER A 90 -13.82 13.58 -3.84
CA SER A 90 -13.85 14.59 -4.90
C SER A 90 -12.54 14.70 -5.67
N ILE A 91 -11.45 14.10 -5.14
CA ILE A 91 -10.14 14.04 -5.79
C ILE A 91 -9.93 12.70 -6.49
N PRO A 92 -9.09 12.64 -7.53
CA PRO A 92 -8.76 11.39 -8.21
C PRO A 92 -8.24 10.30 -7.25
N PHE A 93 -8.57 9.04 -7.55
CA PHE A 93 -7.98 7.92 -6.82
C PHE A 93 -7.61 6.76 -7.73
N VAL A 94 -6.57 6.03 -7.34
CA VAL A 94 -6.15 4.79 -8.00
C VAL A 94 -6.42 3.60 -7.09
N ALA A 95 -6.87 2.49 -7.69
CA ALA A 95 -7.07 1.24 -6.98
C ALA A 95 -5.72 0.53 -6.76
N SER A 96 -5.49 0.07 -5.55
CA SER A 96 -4.29 -0.67 -5.15
C SER A 96 -4.68 -1.92 -4.35
N GLY A 97 -3.77 -2.91 -4.31
CA GLY A 97 -4.06 -4.19 -3.68
C GLY A 97 -4.71 -5.18 -4.65
N GLY A 98 -4.04 -6.30 -4.90
CA GLY A 98 -4.49 -7.33 -5.81
C GLY A 98 -4.48 -6.94 -7.29
N MET A 99 -4.04 -5.75 -7.66
CA MET A 99 -4.00 -5.26 -9.04
C MET A 99 -2.72 -5.73 -9.73
N GLY A 100 -2.85 -6.37 -10.92
CA GLY A 100 -1.69 -6.94 -11.60
C GLY A 100 -1.87 -7.15 -13.11
N ASN A 101 -3.05 -6.89 -13.69
CA ASN A 101 -3.30 -7.10 -15.10
C ASN A 101 -4.38 -6.16 -15.68
N GLY A 102 -4.61 -6.25 -16.99
CA GLY A 102 -5.57 -5.40 -17.70
C GLY A 102 -7.04 -5.66 -17.34
N GLN A 103 -7.41 -6.88 -16.96
CA GLN A 103 -8.77 -7.18 -16.51
C GLN A 103 -9.08 -6.47 -15.19
N GLN A 104 -8.12 -6.47 -14.27
CA GLN A 104 -8.23 -5.75 -12.99
C GLN A 104 -8.24 -4.23 -13.19
N LEU A 105 -7.47 -3.71 -14.16
CA LEU A 105 -7.58 -2.29 -14.55
C LEU A 105 -8.99 -1.96 -15.03
N ALA A 106 -9.56 -2.76 -15.93
CA ALA A 106 -10.91 -2.55 -16.43
C ALA A 106 -11.96 -2.60 -15.30
N ALA A 107 -11.81 -3.55 -14.36
CA ALA A 107 -12.66 -3.66 -13.20
C ALA A 107 -12.54 -2.43 -12.28
N ALA A 108 -11.33 -1.98 -11.98
CA ALA A 108 -11.08 -0.79 -11.16
C ALA A 108 -11.71 0.48 -11.77
N LEU A 109 -11.54 0.69 -13.09
CA LEU A 109 -12.16 1.79 -13.80
C LEU A 109 -13.70 1.72 -13.75
N SER A 110 -14.27 0.52 -13.86
CA SER A 110 -15.73 0.31 -13.74
C SER A 110 -16.25 0.60 -12.33
N MET A 111 -15.41 0.49 -11.31
CA MET A 111 -15.73 0.81 -9.91
C MET A 111 -15.43 2.28 -9.55
N GLY A 112 -15.06 3.11 -10.54
CA GLY A 112 -14.88 4.55 -10.39
C GLY A 112 -13.45 5.00 -10.10
N ALA A 113 -12.46 4.11 -10.08
CA ALA A 113 -11.05 4.50 -9.96
C ALA A 113 -10.54 5.12 -11.27
N ASP A 114 -9.58 6.05 -11.18
CA ASP A 114 -8.92 6.67 -12.34
C ASP A 114 -7.77 5.83 -12.91
N GLY A 115 -7.36 4.78 -12.21
CA GLY A 115 -6.28 3.88 -12.61
C GLY A 115 -5.98 2.84 -11.55
N ILE A 116 -4.84 2.14 -11.70
CA ILE A 116 -4.37 1.16 -10.72
C ILE A 116 -2.92 1.44 -10.29
N ASN A 117 -2.60 1.03 -9.06
CA ASN A 117 -1.25 0.97 -8.52
C ASN A 117 -0.85 -0.51 -8.36
N MET A 118 0.33 -0.88 -8.83
CA MET A 118 0.83 -2.25 -8.83
C MET A 118 2.19 -2.33 -8.13
N GLY A 119 2.31 -3.18 -7.12
CA GLY A 119 3.59 -3.49 -6.46
C GLY A 119 4.20 -4.79 -6.97
N THR A 120 3.63 -5.92 -6.60
CA THR A 120 4.14 -7.27 -6.85
C THR A 120 4.40 -7.56 -8.33
N ARG A 121 3.52 -7.08 -9.22
CA ARG A 121 3.70 -7.22 -10.68
C ARG A 121 5.02 -6.58 -11.15
N PHE A 122 5.35 -5.39 -10.66
CA PHE A 122 6.60 -4.72 -11.02
C PHE A 122 7.81 -5.32 -10.32
N ILE A 123 7.68 -5.83 -9.08
CA ILE A 123 8.77 -6.57 -8.41
C ILE A 123 9.21 -7.77 -9.24
N ALA A 124 8.27 -8.48 -9.89
CA ALA A 124 8.55 -9.64 -10.72
C ALA A 124 9.15 -9.32 -12.11
N THR A 125 9.30 -8.04 -12.46
CA THR A 125 9.89 -7.65 -13.76
C THR A 125 11.41 -7.86 -13.81
N LYS A 126 11.96 -7.96 -15.03
CA LYS A 126 13.41 -8.08 -15.24
C LYS A 126 14.17 -6.85 -14.73
N GLU A 127 13.58 -5.68 -14.85
CA GLU A 127 14.15 -4.38 -14.48
C GLU A 127 14.21 -4.13 -12.97
N ALA A 128 13.37 -4.80 -12.18
CA ALA A 128 13.38 -4.61 -10.73
C ALA A 128 14.72 -5.06 -10.13
N PRO A 129 15.40 -4.23 -9.31
CA PRO A 129 16.68 -4.56 -8.71
C PRO A 129 16.50 -5.49 -7.48
N VAL A 130 15.77 -6.59 -7.68
CA VAL A 130 15.45 -7.60 -6.66
C VAL A 130 16.11 -8.91 -7.05
N HIS A 131 16.55 -9.69 -6.05
CA HIS A 131 17.20 -10.98 -6.28
C HIS A 131 16.31 -11.93 -7.09
N GLN A 132 16.91 -12.69 -8.01
CA GLN A 132 16.16 -13.54 -8.94
C GLN A 132 15.27 -14.57 -8.23
N ASN A 133 15.74 -15.16 -7.13
CA ASN A 133 14.94 -16.14 -6.37
C ASN A 133 13.60 -15.54 -5.86
N VAL A 134 13.57 -14.23 -5.53
CA VAL A 134 12.31 -13.56 -5.14
C VAL A 134 11.36 -13.46 -6.33
N LYS A 135 11.88 -13.11 -7.50
CA LYS A 135 11.10 -13.06 -8.75
C LYS A 135 10.55 -14.43 -9.12
N ASP A 136 11.39 -15.46 -9.04
CA ASP A 136 11.01 -16.84 -9.34
C ASP A 136 9.93 -17.35 -8.38
N ALA A 137 10.06 -17.04 -7.10
CA ALA A 137 9.04 -17.34 -6.09
C ALA A 137 7.70 -16.66 -6.39
N LEU A 138 7.73 -15.36 -6.75
CA LEU A 138 6.51 -14.62 -7.12
C LEU A 138 5.84 -15.17 -8.38
N VAL A 139 6.63 -15.61 -9.36
CA VAL A 139 6.11 -16.20 -10.61
C VAL A 139 5.53 -17.60 -10.38
N ALA A 140 6.13 -18.37 -9.48
CA ALA A 140 5.67 -19.72 -9.14
C ALA A 140 4.45 -19.74 -8.20
N ALA A 141 4.20 -18.65 -7.46
CA ALA A 141 3.14 -18.55 -6.48
C ALA A 141 1.75 -18.54 -7.11
N SER A 142 0.80 -19.13 -6.39
CA SER A 142 -0.65 -19.06 -6.65
C SER A 142 -1.32 -18.05 -5.71
N GLU A 143 -2.62 -17.89 -5.84
CA GLU A 143 -3.45 -17.06 -4.94
C GLU A 143 -3.52 -17.59 -3.51
N LEU A 144 -3.08 -18.82 -3.26
CA LEU A 144 -3.06 -19.47 -1.95
C LEU A 144 -1.74 -19.30 -1.21
N ASP A 145 -0.70 -18.77 -1.87
CA ASP A 145 0.66 -18.72 -1.32
C ASP A 145 0.94 -17.40 -0.58
N THR A 146 -0.05 -16.82 0.06
CA THR A 146 0.12 -15.66 0.96
C THR A 146 -0.44 -15.93 2.34
N GLU A 147 0.20 -15.33 3.34
CA GLU A 147 -0.22 -15.36 4.74
C GLU A 147 -0.35 -13.94 5.30
N LEU A 148 -1.16 -13.80 6.34
CA LEU A 148 -1.27 -12.59 7.13
C LEU A 148 -0.54 -12.78 8.46
N ILE A 149 0.45 -11.95 8.71
CA ILE A 149 1.23 -11.94 9.95
C ILE A 149 1.03 -10.65 10.73
N MET A 150 1.50 -10.60 11.96
CA MET A 150 1.46 -9.45 12.88
C MET A 150 0.05 -8.93 13.22
N ARG A 151 -0.97 -9.77 13.06
CA ARG A 151 -2.35 -9.42 13.44
C ARG A 151 -2.52 -9.15 14.94
N PRO A 152 -1.94 -9.94 15.87
CA PRO A 152 -2.05 -9.63 17.31
C PRO A 152 -1.42 -8.29 17.68
N LEU A 153 -0.43 -7.84 16.91
CA LEU A 153 0.21 -6.53 17.08
C LEU A 153 -0.56 -5.36 16.46
N ARG A 154 -1.69 -5.63 15.79
CA ARG A 154 -2.45 -4.63 15.00
C ARG A 154 -1.55 -3.90 13.99
N ASN A 155 -0.68 -4.66 13.37
CA ASN A 155 0.24 -4.23 12.32
C ASN A 155 0.22 -5.27 11.19
N THR A 156 -0.98 -5.71 10.82
CA THR A 156 -1.22 -6.79 9.86
C THR A 156 -0.44 -6.58 8.57
N GLU A 157 0.26 -7.62 8.14
CA GLU A 157 1.04 -7.62 6.90
C GLU A 157 0.72 -8.88 6.08
N ARG A 158 0.44 -8.70 4.78
CA ARG A 158 0.31 -9.81 3.84
C ARG A 158 1.64 -10.09 3.19
N VAL A 159 2.12 -11.29 3.31
CA VAL A 159 3.45 -11.73 2.84
C VAL A 159 3.35 -13.02 2.03
N LEU A 160 4.36 -13.28 1.19
CA LEU A 160 4.49 -14.56 0.50
C LEU A 160 4.88 -15.65 1.51
N SER A 161 4.16 -16.79 1.47
CA SER A 161 4.40 -17.94 2.35
C SER A 161 5.82 -18.48 2.20
N ASN A 162 6.50 -18.68 3.31
CA ASN A 162 7.83 -19.29 3.38
C ASN A 162 8.13 -19.77 4.81
N ALA A 163 9.29 -20.42 5.01
CA ALA A 163 9.66 -20.97 6.32
C ALA A 163 9.75 -19.92 7.44
N ALA A 164 10.22 -18.70 7.14
CA ALA A 164 10.27 -17.62 8.12
C ALA A 164 8.87 -17.17 8.54
N VAL A 165 7.97 -17.03 7.58
CA VAL A 165 6.55 -16.71 7.83
C VAL A 165 5.87 -17.77 8.68
N SER A 166 6.10 -19.05 8.40
CA SER A 166 5.59 -20.16 9.22
C SER A 166 6.07 -20.06 10.67
N SER A 167 7.34 -19.73 10.88
CA SER A 167 7.91 -19.55 12.22
C SER A 167 7.28 -18.37 12.97
N ILE A 168 6.97 -17.27 12.27
CA ILE A 168 6.28 -16.12 12.86
C ILE A 168 4.87 -16.54 13.31
N LEU A 169 4.11 -17.22 12.44
CA LEU A 169 2.75 -17.67 12.75
C LEU A 169 2.72 -18.66 13.91
N GLU A 170 3.73 -19.52 14.05
CA GLU A 170 3.87 -20.42 15.21
C GLU A 170 4.06 -19.62 16.51
N LYS A 171 4.92 -18.59 16.50
CA LYS A 171 5.11 -17.69 17.65
C LYS A 171 3.85 -16.90 17.98
N GLU A 172 3.16 -16.37 16.98
CA GLU A 172 1.87 -15.67 17.19
C GLU A 172 0.85 -16.58 17.85
N LYS A 173 0.77 -17.84 17.43
CA LYS A 173 -0.11 -18.84 18.04
C LYS A 173 0.29 -19.20 19.47
N GLU A 174 1.59 -19.28 19.76
CA GLU A 174 2.12 -19.62 21.08
C GLU A 174 1.92 -18.48 22.09
N LEU A 175 2.25 -17.23 21.69
CA LEU A 175 2.27 -16.06 22.58
C LEU A 175 0.92 -15.32 22.62
N GLY A 176 0.09 -15.46 21.59
CA GLY A 176 -1.20 -14.79 21.50
C GLY A 176 -1.09 -13.26 21.70
N ASP A 177 -1.93 -12.71 22.56
CA ASP A 177 -1.95 -11.28 22.86
C ASP A 177 -0.72 -10.75 23.61
N ASN A 178 0.17 -11.64 24.07
CA ASN A 178 1.41 -11.26 24.76
C ASN A 178 2.58 -11.05 23.81
N ILE A 179 2.45 -11.32 22.53
CA ILE A 179 3.52 -11.16 21.54
C ILE A 179 3.99 -9.72 21.45
N GLN A 180 5.29 -9.54 21.28
CA GLN A 180 5.94 -8.25 21.06
C GLN A 180 6.66 -8.25 19.71
N ILE A 181 6.88 -7.07 19.14
CA ILE A 181 7.60 -6.95 17.86
C ILE A 181 9.03 -7.55 17.92
N THR A 182 9.63 -7.59 19.12
CA THR A 182 10.95 -8.17 19.36
C THR A 182 10.98 -9.69 19.34
N ASP A 183 9.82 -10.36 19.34
CA ASP A 183 9.70 -11.81 19.29
C ASP A 183 9.70 -12.34 17.85
N ILE A 184 9.50 -11.45 16.89
CA ILE A 184 9.43 -11.70 15.45
C ILE A 184 10.73 -11.26 14.77
#